data_995aa26f806b2d4575f90742f91b286f
#
_entry.id   995aa26f806b2d4575f90742f91b286f
#
_cell.length_a   1.000
_cell.length_b   1.000
_cell.length_c   1.000
_cell.angle_alpha   90.00
_cell.angle_beta   90.00
_cell.angle_gamma   90.00
#
_symmetry.space_group_name_H-M   'P 1'
#
loop_
_entity.id
_entity.type
_entity.pdbx_description
1 polymer ?
#
loop_
_entity_poly.entity_id
_entity_poly.type
_entity_poly.pdbx_seq_one_letter_code
_entity_poly.pdbx_strand_id
1 'polypeptide(L)'
;LLLHFPYPTGGHSDDACNWNANDKHQTILKVVNKREATIDRVVDATRYSVALNASADADFDCQQNKVSIAAKTNDFSLVCHFLPEDSVAIASSREPVSFKAIAQTAISYWEHYWKLGGIVDFSHVADKRAREIERRTILSAYLLAVNDAGNTPPQETGLTYNSWFGKFHLEMIWWHQAQFALWGHPELLDRSLSWYFKAEPMAREIARRQGYEGVRWMKMTDPSAQEAPSNVGSYLVWQQPHPIYLAELLYRAAQAQAKNAAMDVDSQSSVTPVQVLQKYGRLVDETAEFMASFATYDTIHKRYILKGCIPAQETLPADTTFNPPFELSYWHYALETAQQWRLRRGLTRNAMWDKVLASLSPLAYNADSLYLAAESATDTYTNTRCTSDHPALLGALGVLPDCQLIDDKVMSRTLDWVWQHWNWATSWGWDFPMTAMTAARLNRPETAVDALVMPMQKNTYLNNGHNYQDNRLRVYLPGNGGLLTAVAMMCAGWDGSKEPNPGFPRDWDVRLEGLLPLP
;
A
#
# COMPACT_ATOMS: atom_id res chain seq x y z
N LEU A 1 3.51 35.39 8.16
CA LEU A 1 3.20 33.94 8.17
C LEU A 1 2.38 33.62 9.42
N LEU A 2 1.53 32.58 9.31
CA LEU A 2 0.74 32.08 10.42
C LEU A 2 0.87 30.58 10.50
N LEU A 3 1.30 30.05 11.65
CA LEU A 3 1.23 28.63 11.99
C LEU A 3 0.05 28.44 12.94
N HIS A 4 -0.96 27.71 12.50
CA HIS A 4 -2.13 27.39 13.30
C HIS A 4 -2.20 25.89 13.56
N PHE A 5 -2.30 25.51 14.83
CA PHE A 5 -2.34 24.13 15.27
C PHE A 5 -3.76 23.76 15.69
N PRO A 6 -4.45 22.83 15.01
CA PRO A 6 -5.74 22.33 15.48
C PRO A 6 -5.57 21.28 16.57
N TYR A 7 -6.65 20.97 17.29
CA TYR A 7 -6.73 19.80 18.14
C TYR A 7 -7.11 18.57 17.29
N PRO A 8 -6.34 17.49 17.28
CA PRO A 8 -6.69 16.27 16.57
C PRO A 8 -7.86 15.57 17.28
N THR A 9 -8.92 15.26 16.54
CA THR A 9 -10.13 14.62 17.10
C THR A 9 -10.07 13.10 17.01
N GLY A 10 -9.15 12.54 16.18
CA GLY A 10 -9.10 11.10 15.89
C GLY A 10 -10.36 10.59 15.20
N GLY A 11 -11.05 11.42 14.43
CA GLY A 11 -12.25 11.04 13.69
C GLY A 11 -11.99 9.92 12.67
N HIS A 12 -13.04 9.17 12.35
CA HIS A 12 -12.93 8.06 11.42
C HIS A 12 -12.59 8.52 10.00
N SER A 13 -13.32 9.50 9.50
CA SER A 13 -13.10 10.13 8.19
C SER A 13 -13.65 11.54 8.26
N ASP A 14 -12.89 12.48 7.88
CA ASP A 14 -13.11 13.91 7.73
C ASP A 14 -11.79 14.65 7.96
N ASP A 15 -11.80 15.93 8.27
CA ASP A 15 -10.57 16.66 8.60
C ASP A 15 -9.90 16.15 9.89
N ALA A 16 -10.59 15.31 10.68
CA ALA A 16 -10.13 14.70 11.93
C ALA A 16 -9.44 15.69 12.88
N CYS A 17 -9.83 16.97 12.81
CA CYS A 17 -9.29 18.04 13.63
C CYS A 17 -10.37 19.07 13.98
N ASN A 18 -10.19 19.73 15.14
CA ASN A 18 -11.04 20.81 15.60
C ASN A 18 -10.21 22.09 15.78
N TRP A 19 -10.42 23.06 14.91
CA TRP A 19 -9.73 24.35 14.90
C TRP A 19 -10.16 25.28 16.03
N ASN A 20 -11.28 24.98 16.72
CA ASN A 20 -11.86 25.81 17.76
C ASN A 20 -11.63 25.25 19.18
N ALA A 21 -11.05 24.06 19.34
CA ALA A 21 -10.82 23.43 20.64
C ALA A 21 -9.49 23.89 21.29
N ASN A 22 -9.31 25.19 21.40
CA ASN A 22 -8.06 25.82 21.87
C ASN A 22 -7.73 25.50 23.34
N ASP A 23 -8.72 25.09 24.12
CA ASP A 23 -8.60 24.73 25.53
C ASP A 23 -8.07 23.29 25.75
N LYS A 24 -8.11 22.44 24.72
CA LYS A 24 -7.70 21.03 24.81
C LYS A 24 -6.23 20.77 24.54
N HIS A 25 -5.48 21.76 24.09
CA HIS A 25 -4.06 21.61 23.76
C HIS A 25 -3.33 22.94 23.97
N GLN A 26 -2.01 22.90 24.07
CA GLN A 26 -1.20 24.07 24.36
C GLN A 26 -0.13 24.30 23.31
N THR A 27 0.09 25.56 23.01
CA THR A 27 1.19 26.07 22.19
C THR A 27 1.99 27.08 23.04
N ILE A 28 3.23 26.76 23.34
CA ILE A 28 4.10 27.60 24.14
C ILE A 28 5.23 28.10 23.25
N LEU A 29 5.21 29.41 22.95
CA LEU A 29 6.26 30.06 22.17
C LEU A 29 7.39 30.52 23.09
N LYS A 30 8.63 30.17 22.74
CA LYS A 30 9.87 30.63 23.38
C LYS A 30 10.70 31.36 22.32
N VAL A 31 10.79 32.67 22.39
CA VAL A 31 11.60 33.47 21.48
C VAL A 31 13.05 33.47 21.99
N VAL A 32 13.99 32.95 21.19
CA VAL A 32 15.42 32.93 21.50
C VAL A 32 16.08 34.25 21.09
N ASN A 33 15.80 34.69 19.87
CA ASN A 33 16.26 35.95 19.33
C ASN A 33 15.34 36.40 18.17
N LYS A 34 15.71 37.43 17.42
CA LYS A 34 14.89 37.95 16.31
C LYS A 34 14.76 37.01 15.11
N ARG A 35 15.52 35.92 15.06
CA ARG A 35 15.53 34.94 13.96
C ARG A 35 15.20 33.52 14.41
N GLU A 36 15.16 33.31 15.71
CA GLU A 36 15.02 31.97 16.27
C GLU A 36 13.95 31.94 17.36
N ALA A 37 13.07 30.96 17.26
CA ALA A 37 12.09 30.67 18.29
C ALA A 37 11.83 29.13 18.35
N THR A 38 11.31 28.68 19.47
CA THR A 38 10.83 27.31 19.64
C THR A 38 9.37 27.32 20.04
N ILE A 39 8.59 26.45 19.46
CA ILE A 39 7.21 26.20 19.83
C ILE A 39 7.15 24.84 20.50
N ASP A 40 6.81 24.80 21.80
CA ASP A 40 6.53 23.53 22.48
C ASP A 40 5.03 23.23 22.38
N ARG A 41 4.73 22.02 21.95
CA ARG A 41 3.36 21.54 21.76
C ARG A 41 3.03 20.48 22.77
N VAL A 42 1.86 20.61 23.42
CA VAL A 42 1.28 19.60 24.30
C VAL A 42 -0.13 19.27 23.79
N VAL A 43 -0.33 18.04 23.39
CA VAL A 43 -1.58 17.53 22.85
C VAL A 43 -1.86 16.19 23.56
N ASP A 44 -2.73 16.22 24.56
CA ASP A 44 -2.97 15.07 25.45
C ASP A 44 -1.65 14.54 26.06
N ALA A 45 -1.32 13.28 25.83
CA ALA A 45 -0.06 12.68 26.26
C ALA A 45 1.11 12.92 25.29
N THR A 46 0.84 13.47 24.11
CA THR A 46 1.86 13.70 23.09
C THR A 46 2.53 15.06 23.28
N ARG A 47 3.86 15.06 23.26
CA ARG A 47 4.68 16.28 23.31
C ARG A 47 5.63 16.30 22.13
N TYR A 48 5.81 17.48 21.55
CA TYR A 48 6.80 17.73 20.51
C TYR A 48 7.16 19.20 20.45
N SER A 49 8.26 19.53 19.82
CA SER A 49 8.68 20.92 19.62
C SER A 49 8.85 21.24 18.14
N VAL A 50 8.67 22.50 17.79
CA VAL A 50 8.97 23.03 16.46
C VAL A 50 10.02 24.13 16.60
N ALA A 51 11.23 23.87 16.12
CA ALA A 51 12.27 24.91 16.05
C ALA A 51 12.03 25.77 14.79
N LEU A 52 12.01 27.07 14.98
CA LEU A 52 11.83 28.07 13.94
C LEU A 52 13.15 28.80 13.69
N ASN A 53 13.58 28.84 12.41
CA ASN A 53 14.75 29.58 11.97
C ASN A 53 14.42 30.46 10.78
N ALA A 54 14.51 31.78 10.97
CA ALA A 54 14.19 32.79 9.99
C ALA A 54 15.47 33.33 9.30
N SER A 55 15.40 33.60 8.01
CA SER A 55 16.54 34.16 7.24
C SER A 55 16.79 35.63 7.55
N ALA A 56 15.81 36.34 8.10
CA ALA A 56 15.88 37.74 8.47
C ALA A 56 15.16 37.99 9.78
N ASP A 57 15.35 39.18 10.38
CA ASP A 57 14.70 39.57 11.61
C ASP A 57 13.17 39.56 11.47
N ALA A 58 12.52 38.91 12.40
CA ALA A 58 11.07 38.78 12.49
C ALA A 58 10.58 38.98 13.92
N ASP A 59 9.34 39.41 14.04
CA ASP A 59 8.64 39.44 15.31
C ASP A 59 7.77 38.17 15.42
N PHE A 60 7.91 37.45 16.52
CA PHE A 60 7.16 36.23 16.83
C PHE A 60 6.14 36.51 17.92
N ASP A 61 4.89 36.19 17.70
CA ASP A 61 3.81 36.30 18.69
C ASP A 61 2.96 35.04 18.71
N CYS A 62 2.40 34.70 19.86
CA CYS A 62 1.54 33.54 20.02
C CYS A 62 0.25 33.90 20.73
N GLN A 63 -0.86 33.68 20.06
CA GLN A 63 -2.19 33.84 20.65
C GLN A 63 -2.96 32.53 20.57
N GLN A 64 -3.27 31.96 21.72
CA GLN A 64 -3.84 30.60 21.81
C GLN A 64 -2.93 29.58 21.08
N ASN A 65 -3.43 28.93 20.02
CA ASN A 65 -2.69 27.97 19.24
C ASN A 65 -2.28 28.48 17.84
N LYS A 66 -2.14 29.81 17.73
CA LYS A 66 -1.71 30.50 16.51
C LYS A 66 -0.41 31.25 16.77
N VAL A 67 0.62 30.90 16.01
CA VAL A 67 1.91 31.60 16.06
C VAL A 67 2.04 32.45 14.81
N SER A 68 2.10 33.75 14.99
CA SER A 68 2.33 34.72 13.93
C SER A 68 3.82 35.06 13.83
N ILE A 69 4.31 35.19 12.60
CA ILE A 69 5.69 35.51 12.28
C ILE A 69 5.66 36.67 11.29
N ALA A 70 6.04 37.85 11.74
CA ALA A 70 6.06 39.07 10.96
C ALA A 70 7.50 39.43 10.57
N ALA A 71 7.87 39.11 9.31
CA ALA A 71 9.18 39.47 8.76
C ALA A 71 9.29 40.98 8.51
N LYS A 72 10.48 41.52 8.67
CA LYS A 72 10.79 42.93 8.41
C LYS A 72 11.29 43.22 7.01
N THR A 73 11.37 42.18 6.17
CA THR A 73 11.82 42.26 4.77
C THR A 73 10.83 41.54 3.85
N ASN A 74 10.82 41.92 2.57
CA ASN A 74 10.01 41.23 1.55
C ASN A 74 10.64 39.92 1.08
N ASP A 75 11.96 39.77 1.24
CA ASP A 75 12.69 38.51 0.96
C ASP A 75 12.92 37.77 2.29
N PHE A 76 12.20 36.67 2.48
CA PHE A 76 12.12 35.98 3.75
C PHE A 76 11.92 34.48 3.56
N SER A 77 12.72 33.67 4.21
CA SER A 77 12.53 32.22 4.34
C SER A 77 12.44 31.81 5.80
N LEU A 78 11.65 30.78 6.07
CA LEU A 78 11.47 30.18 7.39
C LEU A 78 11.66 28.69 7.31
N VAL A 79 12.47 28.14 8.22
CA VAL A 79 12.58 26.70 8.45
C VAL A 79 11.79 26.35 9.70
N CYS A 80 10.89 25.37 9.58
CA CYS A 80 10.15 24.76 10.68
C CYS A 80 10.64 23.32 10.84
N HIS A 81 11.32 23.03 11.93
CA HIS A 81 11.83 21.69 12.21
C HIS A 81 11.01 21.07 13.34
N PHE A 82 10.21 20.05 12.99
CA PHE A 82 9.38 19.29 13.94
C PHE A 82 10.22 18.21 14.60
N LEU A 83 10.22 18.20 15.94
CA LEU A 83 11.08 17.37 16.78
C LEU A 83 10.23 16.61 17.81
N PRO A 84 10.27 15.29 17.88
CA PRO A 84 9.67 14.55 18.99
C PRO A 84 10.37 14.91 20.31
N GLU A 85 9.67 14.72 21.42
CA GLU A 85 10.15 15.10 22.78
C GLU A 85 11.57 14.59 23.05
N ASP A 86 11.85 13.33 22.75
CA ASP A 86 13.14 12.67 22.99
C ASP A 86 14.30 13.24 22.16
N SER A 87 14.00 14.00 21.11
CA SER A 87 15.01 14.52 20.17
C SER A 87 15.33 15.99 20.37
N VAL A 88 14.60 16.70 21.24
CA VAL A 88 14.76 18.15 21.46
C VAL A 88 16.17 18.48 21.97
N ALA A 89 16.70 17.69 22.90
CA ALA A 89 18.05 17.87 23.45
C ALA A 89 19.16 17.67 22.40
N ILE A 90 18.94 16.75 21.46
CA ILE A 90 19.89 16.47 20.37
C ILE A 90 19.86 17.57 19.31
N ALA A 91 18.69 18.13 19.03
CA ALA A 91 18.52 19.17 18.01
C ALA A 91 19.04 20.54 18.48
N SER A 92 18.91 20.85 19.77
CA SER A 92 19.43 22.10 20.35
C SER A 92 20.96 22.19 20.36
N SER A 93 21.66 21.07 20.14
CA SER A 93 23.11 21.01 20.05
C SER A 93 23.66 21.07 18.60
N ARG A 94 22.79 21.14 17.59
CA ARG A 94 23.19 21.18 16.17
C ARG A 94 23.00 22.57 15.59
N GLU A 95 23.91 22.94 14.67
CA GLU A 95 23.76 24.16 13.86
C GLU A 95 22.40 24.16 13.14
N PRO A 96 21.68 25.29 13.12
CA PRO A 96 20.42 25.40 12.42
C PRO A 96 20.58 25.11 10.92
N VAL A 97 19.74 24.23 10.38
CA VAL A 97 19.77 23.92 8.95
C VAL A 97 19.14 25.09 8.18
N SER A 98 19.89 25.63 7.21
CA SER A 98 19.38 26.74 6.40
C SER A 98 18.34 26.27 5.36
N PHE A 99 17.41 27.16 5.01
CA PHE A 99 16.45 26.92 3.93
C PHE A 99 17.15 26.52 2.61
N LYS A 100 18.25 27.20 2.27
CA LYS A 100 19.03 26.91 1.08
C LYS A 100 19.57 25.47 1.07
N ALA A 101 20.06 24.98 2.21
CA ALA A 101 20.56 23.62 2.33
C ALA A 101 19.42 22.59 2.16
N ILE A 102 18.25 22.83 2.78
CA ILE A 102 17.08 21.96 2.64
C ILE A 102 16.59 21.95 1.18
N ALA A 103 16.47 23.12 0.55
CA ALA A 103 16.06 23.23 -0.85
C ALA A 103 17.02 22.48 -1.80
N GLN A 104 18.33 22.61 -1.59
CA GLN A 104 19.33 21.90 -2.39
C GLN A 104 19.24 20.38 -2.19
N THR A 105 19.05 19.92 -0.95
CA THR A 105 18.84 18.50 -0.67
C THR A 105 17.58 17.96 -1.34
N ALA A 106 16.47 18.72 -1.30
CA ALA A 106 15.24 18.34 -1.97
C ALA A 106 15.41 18.26 -3.50
N ILE A 107 16.08 19.25 -4.12
CA ILE A 107 16.39 19.22 -5.56
C ILE A 107 17.20 17.97 -5.90
N SER A 108 18.28 17.71 -5.17
CA SER A 108 19.15 16.55 -5.42
C SER A 108 18.40 15.22 -5.21
N TYR A 109 17.50 15.15 -4.22
CA TYR A 109 16.65 13.98 -3.99
C TYR A 109 15.75 13.70 -5.19
N TRP A 110 15.02 14.70 -5.69
CA TRP A 110 14.10 14.52 -6.81
C TRP A 110 14.83 14.24 -8.13
N GLU A 111 16.00 14.86 -8.37
CA GLU A 111 16.84 14.51 -9.51
C GLU A 111 17.27 13.04 -9.46
N HIS A 112 17.69 12.56 -8.30
CA HIS A 112 18.09 11.17 -8.09
C HIS A 112 16.89 10.21 -8.25
N TYR A 113 15.75 10.52 -7.63
CA TYR A 113 14.54 9.73 -7.70
C TYR A 113 14.10 9.48 -9.16
N TRP A 114 13.98 10.55 -9.94
CA TRP A 114 13.56 10.43 -11.34
C TRP A 114 14.61 9.81 -12.27
N LYS A 115 15.89 9.94 -11.97
CA LYS A 115 16.98 9.34 -12.77
C LYS A 115 17.17 7.85 -12.55
N LEU A 116 16.92 7.36 -11.34
CA LEU A 116 17.10 5.94 -10.98
C LEU A 116 15.81 5.14 -11.06
N GLY A 117 14.66 5.79 -10.98
CA GLY A 117 13.35 5.14 -11.06
C GLY A 117 13.00 4.63 -12.45
N GLY A 118 12.01 3.76 -12.50
CA GLY A 118 11.38 3.34 -13.73
C GLY A 118 10.63 4.49 -14.40
N ILE A 119 10.53 4.43 -15.72
CA ILE A 119 9.81 5.42 -16.54
C ILE A 119 8.96 4.72 -17.59
N VAL A 120 7.83 5.34 -17.92
CA VAL A 120 6.96 4.96 -19.04
C VAL A 120 6.68 6.20 -19.86
N ASP A 121 6.82 6.07 -21.20
CA ASP A 121 6.55 7.12 -22.17
C ASP A 121 5.38 6.70 -23.06
N PHE A 122 4.29 7.44 -22.98
CA PHE A 122 3.10 7.28 -23.82
C PHE A 122 2.99 8.34 -24.93
N SER A 123 4.01 9.18 -25.12
CA SER A 123 3.95 10.31 -26.06
C SER A 123 3.73 9.90 -27.53
N HIS A 124 4.08 8.65 -27.86
CA HIS A 124 3.91 8.06 -29.18
C HIS A 124 2.56 7.36 -29.40
N VAL A 125 1.73 7.28 -28.37
CA VAL A 125 0.41 6.64 -28.44
C VAL A 125 -0.63 7.65 -28.93
N ALA A 126 -1.34 7.29 -29.99
CA ALA A 126 -2.35 8.17 -30.60
C ALA A 126 -3.65 8.24 -29.78
N ASP A 127 -3.95 7.21 -29.01
CA ASP A 127 -5.15 7.13 -28.16
C ASP A 127 -5.10 8.19 -27.04
N LYS A 128 -6.17 8.96 -26.92
CA LYS A 128 -6.26 10.04 -25.91
C LYS A 128 -6.24 9.53 -24.47
N ARG A 129 -6.64 8.28 -24.20
CA ARG A 129 -6.59 7.64 -22.88
C ARG A 129 -5.15 7.58 -22.35
N ALA A 130 -4.17 7.41 -23.23
CA ALA A 130 -2.76 7.32 -22.89
C ALA A 130 -2.24 8.56 -22.13
N ARG A 131 -2.61 9.76 -22.57
CA ARG A 131 -2.20 11.03 -21.92
C ARG A 131 -2.74 11.15 -20.50
N GLU A 132 -3.96 10.70 -20.27
CA GLU A 132 -4.55 10.71 -18.92
C GLU A 132 -3.89 9.65 -18.02
N ILE A 133 -3.59 8.46 -18.55
CA ILE A 133 -2.85 7.42 -17.82
C ILE A 133 -1.45 7.92 -17.45
N GLU A 134 -0.73 8.55 -18.38
CA GLU A 134 0.59 9.13 -18.13
C GLU A 134 0.55 10.20 -17.02
N ARG A 135 -0.39 11.15 -17.13
CA ARG A 135 -0.59 12.18 -16.11
C ARG A 135 -0.84 11.58 -14.73
N ARG A 136 -1.74 10.60 -14.64
CA ARG A 136 -2.04 9.90 -13.38
C ARG A 136 -0.82 9.17 -12.85
N THR A 137 -0.05 8.52 -13.71
CA THR A 137 1.15 7.77 -13.37
C THR A 137 2.23 8.68 -12.77
N ILE A 138 2.58 9.76 -13.46
CA ILE A 138 3.63 10.69 -12.99
C ILE A 138 3.25 11.33 -11.65
N LEU A 139 2.01 11.82 -11.53
CA LEU A 139 1.54 12.45 -10.29
C LEU A 139 1.40 11.44 -9.15
N SER A 140 0.98 10.21 -9.43
CA SER A 140 0.92 9.15 -8.41
C SER A 140 2.30 8.78 -7.89
N ALA A 141 3.31 8.65 -8.76
CA ALA A 141 4.69 8.38 -8.36
C ALA A 141 5.22 9.46 -7.41
N TYR A 142 4.99 10.74 -7.73
CA TYR A 142 5.32 11.86 -6.85
C TYR A 142 4.59 11.78 -5.51
N LEU A 143 3.27 11.59 -5.53
CA LEU A 143 2.45 11.56 -4.31
C LEU A 143 2.82 10.43 -3.38
N LEU A 144 3.06 9.22 -3.89
CA LEU A 144 3.47 8.07 -3.08
C LEU A 144 4.86 8.30 -2.48
N ALA A 145 5.81 8.83 -3.25
CA ALA A 145 7.14 9.15 -2.73
C ALA A 145 7.11 10.22 -1.62
N VAL A 146 6.19 11.20 -1.70
CA VAL A 146 6.02 12.21 -0.65
C VAL A 146 5.34 11.65 0.60
N ASN A 147 4.30 10.81 0.43
CA ASN A 147 3.44 10.41 1.54
C ASN A 147 3.83 9.07 2.18
N ASP A 148 4.33 8.12 1.39
CA ASP A 148 4.40 6.70 1.79
C ASP A 148 5.84 6.17 1.93
N ALA A 149 6.85 7.01 1.67
CA ALA A 149 8.27 6.63 1.74
C ALA A 149 8.86 6.67 3.17
N GLY A 150 8.01 6.57 4.19
CA GLY A 150 8.42 6.58 5.60
C GLY A 150 8.95 5.23 6.11
N ASN A 151 9.29 5.20 7.41
CA ASN A 151 9.81 4.02 8.11
C ASN A 151 8.69 3.15 8.72
N THR A 152 7.45 3.46 8.45
CA THR A 152 6.25 2.81 9.00
C THR A 152 5.22 2.63 7.91
N PRO A 153 4.28 1.67 8.06
CA PRO A 153 3.14 1.60 7.17
C PRO A 153 2.36 2.93 7.16
N PRO A 154 1.96 3.42 5.99
CA PRO A 154 1.20 4.66 5.90
C PRO A 154 -0.25 4.49 6.31
N GLN A 155 -0.92 5.61 6.61
CA GLN A 155 -2.38 5.67 6.57
C GLN A 155 -2.86 5.86 5.12
N GLU A 156 -4.10 5.54 4.81
CA GLU A 156 -4.63 5.61 3.44
C GLU A 156 -4.56 6.99 2.78
N THR A 157 -4.60 8.04 3.58
CA THR A 157 -4.59 9.43 3.13
C THR A 157 -3.22 10.09 3.23
N GLY A 158 -2.18 9.34 3.57
CA GLY A 158 -0.82 9.86 3.71
C GLY A 158 -0.70 10.92 4.80
N LEU A 159 0.09 11.95 4.53
CA LEU A 159 0.44 13.02 5.50
C LEU A 159 -0.52 14.22 5.44
N THR A 160 -1.31 14.38 4.40
CA THR A 160 -2.06 15.62 4.12
C THR A 160 -3.49 15.61 4.62
N TYR A 161 -4.04 14.46 4.88
CA TYR A 161 -5.42 14.28 5.31
C TYR A 161 -5.52 13.08 6.26
N ASN A 162 -6.49 13.07 7.16
CA ASN A 162 -6.60 12.00 8.14
C ASN A 162 -7.86 11.15 7.89
N SER A 163 -7.71 9.81 7.93
CA SER A 163 -8.80 8.87 7.78
C SER A 163 -8.58 7.64 8.64
N TRP A 164 -9.64 6.89 8.88
CA TRP A 164 -9.59 5.67 9.69
C TRP A 164 -8.77 5.86 10.98
N PHE A 165 -9.06 6.95 11.71
CA PHE A 165 -8.41 7.30 12.98
C PHE A 165 -6.90 7.57 12.86
N GLY A 166 -6.36 7.85 11.69
CA GLY A 166 -4.92 8.06 11.45
C GLY A 166 -4.06 6.81 11.70
N LYS A 167 -4.64 5.63 11.59
CA LYS A 167 -3.95 4.36 11.88
C LYS A 167 -3.13 3.87 10.69
N PHE A 168 -2.10 3.06 10.97
CA PHE A 168 -1.39 2.29 9.96
C PHE A 168 -2.34 1.27 9.35
N HIS A 169 -2.47 1.29 8.06
CA HIS A 169 -3.44 0.48 7.33
C HIS A 169 -2.75 -0.72 6.68
N LEU A 170 -2.58 -1.83 7.43
CA LEU A 170 -1.87 -3.01 6.92
C LEU A 170 -2.65 -3.71 5.80
N GLU A 171 -3.96 -3.55 5.77
CA GLU A 171 -4.82 -4.00 4.68
C GLU A 171 -4.40 -3.39 3.34
N MET A 172 -4.08 -2.09 3.33
CA MET A 172 -3.76 -1.35 2.13
C MET A 172 -2.27 -1.27 1.82
N ILE A 173 -1.40 -1.83 2.67
CA ILE A 173 0.06 -1.67 2.51
C ILE A 173 0.56 -2.20 1.16
N TRP A 174 -0.05 -3.23 0.60
CA TRP A 174 0.31 -3.74 -0.71
C TRP A 174 0.06 -2.69 -1.80
N TRP A 175 -1.09 -2.00 -1.76
CA TRP A 175 -1.45 -0.94 -2.68
C TRP A 175 -0.56 0.30 -2.54
N HIS A 176 -0.06 0.59 -1.35
CA HIS A 176 0.87 1.70 -1.12
C HIS A 176 2.29 1.37 -1.57
N GLN A 177 2.79 0.16 -1.29
CA GLN A 177 4.21 -0.12 -1.25
C GLN A 177 4.74 -0.98 -2.40
N ALA A 178 3.92 -1.87 -2.99
CA ALA A 178 4.38 -2.80 -4.03
C ALA A 178 5.00 -2.06 -5.23
N GLN A 179 4.42 -0.95 -5.61
CA GLN A 179 4.86 -0.13 -6.73
C GLN A 179 6.31 0.36 -6.56
N PHE A 180 6.80 0.63 -5.35
CA PHE A 180 8.18 1.09 -5.16
C PHE A 180 9.21 0.09 -5.70
N ALA A 181 9.04 -1.20 -5.43
CA ALA A 181 9.92 -2.22 -5.99
C ALA A 181 9.82 -2.29 -7.51
N LEU A 182 8.61 -2.18 -8.05
CA LEU A 182 8.34 -2.28 -9.49
C LEU A 182 8.89 -1.09 -10.28
N TRP A 183 8.91 0.10 -9.66
CA TRP A 183 9.41 1.35 -10.26
C TRP A 183 10.86 1.66 -9.90
N GLY A 184 11.63 0.67 -9.42
CA GLY A 184 13.07 0.81 -9.21
C GLY A 184 13.51 1.47 -7.91
N HIS A 185 12.61 1.61 -6.92
CA HIS A 185 12.86 2.18 -5.60
C HIS A 185 12.65 1.17 -4.45
N PRO A 186 13.26 -0.04 -4.51
CA PRO A 186 13.03 -1.08 -3.51
C PRO A 186 13.43 -0.65 -2.08
N GLU A 187 14.35 0.31 -1.93
CA GLU A 187 14.76 0.85 -0.64
C GLU A 187 13.61 1.56 0.09
N LEU A 188 12.64 2.13 -0.62
CA LEU A 188 11.47 2.76 -0.02
C LEU A 188 10.50 1.71 0.52
N LEU A 189 10.30 0.62 -0.20
CA LEU A 189 9.55 -0.54 0.29
C LEU A 189 10.26 -1.18 1.50
N ASP A 190 11.58 -1.42 1.42
CA ASP A 190 12.37 -2.03 2.50
C ASP A 190 12.27 -1.24 3.80
N ARG A 191 12.20 0.08 3.69
CA ARG A 191 12.08 1.00 4.81
C ARG A 191 10.80 0.77 5.61
N SER A 192 9.64 0.76 4.97
CA SER A 192 8.34 0.56 5.63
C SER A 192 8.12 -0.90 6.05
N LEU A 193 8.54 -1.87 5.23
CA LEU A 193 8.41 -3.29 5.53
C LEU A 193 9.22 -3.69 6.79
N SER A 194 10.32 -3.00 7.06
CA SER A 194 11.12 -3.23 8.27
C SER A 194 10.38 -2.98 9.58
N TRP A 195 9.28 -2.20 9.55
CA TRP A 195 8.42 -1.98 10.72
C TRP A 195 7.79 -3.29 11.26
N TYR A 196 7.54 -4.28 10.39
CA TYR A 196 6.97 -5.56 10.78
C TYR A 196 7.82 -6.29 11.83
N PHE A 197 9.14 -6.11 11.84
CA PHE A 197 10.00 -6.68 12.88
C PHE A 197 9.71 -6.09 14.26
N LYS A 198 9.39 -4.80 14.33
CA LYS A 198 8.98 -4.14 15.58
C LYS A 198 7.59 -4.61 16.02
N ALA A 199 6.71 -4.87 15.09
CA ALA A 199 5.33 -5.30 15.33
C ALA A 199 5.20 -6.79 15.69
N GLU A 200 6.17 -7.62 15.32
CA GLU A 200 6.12 -9.09 15.45
C GLU A 200 5.74 -9.58 16.85
N PRO A 201 6.29 -9.07 17.98
CA PRO A 201 5.91 -9.55 19.30
C PRO A 201 4.42 -9.40 19.60
N MET A 202 3.82 -8.26 19.22
CA MET A 202 2.38 -8.01 19.38
C MET A 202 1.56 -8.88 18.44
N ALA A 203 1.98 -9.01 17.17
CA ALA A 203 1.33 -9.86 16.19
C ALA A 203 1.30 -11.34 16.62
N ARG A 204 2.36 -11.82 17.28
CA ARG A 204 2.44 -13.16 17.86
C ARG A 204 1.46 -13.32 19.04
N GLU A 205 1.40 -12.32 19.92
CA GLU A 205 0.44 -12.34 21.04
C GLU A 205 -1.01 -12.35 20.55
N ILE A 206 -1.32 -11.60 19.47
CA ILE A 206 -2.64 -11.61 18.86
C ILE A 206 -2.97 -12.99 18.29
N ALA A 207 -2.05 -13.62 17.54
CA ALA A 207 -2.23 -14.98 17.02
C ALA A 207 -2.51 -15.98 18.14
N ARG A 208 -1.66 -15.99 19.18
CA ARG A 208 -1.80 -16.87 20.34
C ARG A 208 -3.14 -16.69 21.05
N ARG A 209 -3.59 -15.44 21.26
CA ARG A 209 -4.88 -15.11 21.88
C ARG A 209 -6.06 -15.63 21.06
N GLN A 210 -5.92 -15.66 19.73
CA GLN A 210 -6.92 -16.18 18.81
C GLN A 210 -6.82 -17.71 18.61
N GLY A 211 -5.84 -18.38 19.22
CA GLY A 211 -5.63 -19.82 19.13
C GLY A 211 -4.87 -20.30 17.91
N TYR A 212 -4.07 -19.42 17.30
CA TYR A 212 -3.26 -19.71 16.12
C TYR A 212 -1.76 -19.64 16.41
N GLU A 213 -0.97 -20.30 15.56
CA GLU A 213 0.50 -20.23 15.55
C GLU A 213 1.00 -19.02 14.75
N GLY A 214 2.31 -18.75 14.80
CA GLY A 214 2.95 -17.70 14.03
C GLY A 214 2.54 -16.28 14.43
N VAL A 215 2.33 -15.40 13.44
CA VAL A 215 2.02 -13.97 13.63
C VAL A 215 0.77 -13.56 12.88
N ARG A 216 -0.12 -12.84 13.56
CA ARG A 216 -1.37 -12.30 12.98
C ARG A 216 -1.23 -10.82 12.65
N TRP A 217 -1.34 -10.48 11.38
CA TRP A 217 -1.36 -9.09 10.91
C TRP A 217 -2.79 -8.57 10.85
N MET A 218 -3.06 -7.51 11.61
CA MET A 218 -4.40 -6.93 11.73
C MET A 218 -4.71 -5.98 10.56
N LYS A 219 -5.98 -5.64 10.36
CA LYS A 219 -6.41 -4.66 9.34
C LYS A 219 -5.71 -3.31 9.54
N MET A 220 -5.85 -2.75 10.74
CA MET A 220 -5.28 -1.46 11.12
C MET A 220 -4.62 -1.55 12.48
N THR A 221 -3.54 -0.84 12.67
CA THR A 221 -2.81 -0.77 13.94
C THR A 221 -2.38 0.66 14.27
N ASP A 222 -1.95 0.86 15.51
CA ASP A 222 -1.15 2.01 15.91
C ASP A 222 0.36 1.73 15.75
N PRO A 223 1.25 2.69 16.05
CA PRO A 223 2.70 2.49 15.98
C PRO A 223 3.26 1.39 16.88
N SER A 224 2.51 0.97 17.92
CA SER A 224 2.88 -0.14 18.82
C SER A 224 2.36 -1.50 18.34
N ALA A 225 1.73 -1.56 17.17
CA ALA A 225 1.09 -2.73 16.59
C ALA A 225 -0.16 -3.21 17.32
N GLN A 226 -0.74 -2.39 18.22
CA GLN A 226 -2.05 -2.66 18.81
C GLN A 226 -3.13 -2.60 17.75
N GLU A 227 -4.07 -3.54 17.80
CA GLU A 227 -5.21 -3.54 16.90
C GLU A 227 -6.06 -2.28 17.08
N ALA A 228 -6.35 -1.59 15.99
CA ALA A 228 -7.26 -0.45 16.00
C ALA A 228 -8.73 -0.91 15.99
N PRO A 229 -9.65 -0.14 16.59
CA PRO A 229 -11.06 -0.44 16.53
C PRO A 229 -11.57 -0.56 15.09
N SER A 230 -12.24 -1.67 14.78
CA SER A 230 -12.87 -1.92 13.49
C SER A 230 -13.90 -3.01 13.63
N ASN A 231 -15.07 -2.85 13.01
CA ASN A 231 -16.12 -3.86 13.00
C ASN A 231 -15.79 -5.09 12.15
N VAL A 232 -14.79 -4.99 11.29
CA VAL A 232 -14.34 -6.08 10.39
C VAL A 232 -12.90 -6.50 10.66
N GLY A 233 -12.11 -5.68 11.35
CA GLY A 233 -10.65 -5.80 11.43
C GLY A 233 -10.13 -7.14 11.96
N SER A 234 -10.78 -7.71 12.98
CA SER A 234 -10.38 -8.99 13.57
C SER A 234 -10.66 -10.20 12.66
N TYR A 235 -11.55 -10.05 11.68
CA TYR A 235 -11.97 -11.12 10.77
C TYR A 235 -11.39 -10.99 9.37
N LEU A 236 -10.85 -9.83 9.03
CA LEU A 236 -10.24 -9.60 7.73
C LEU A 236 -8.91 -10.36 7.64
N VAL A 237 -8.70 -11.09 6.54
CA VAL A 237 -7.52 -11.98 6.42
C VAL A 237 -6.68 -11.75 5.16
N TRP A 238 -7.18 -11.06 4.16
CA TRP A 238 -6.46 -10.91 2.89
C TRP A 238 -5.16 -10.10 3.01
N GLN A 239 -4.98 -9.29 4.07
CA GLN A 239 -3.72 -8.61 4.37
C GLN A 239 -2.67 -9.51 5.02
N GLN A 240 -3.07 -10.68 5.53
CA GLN A 240 -2.15 -11.60 6.21
C GLN A 240 -0.95 -12.00 5.35
N PRO A 241 -1.11 -12.33 4.04
CA PRO A 241 0.01 -12.69 3.18
C PRO A 241 0.87 -11.52 2.68
N HIS A 242 0.45 -10.27 2.85
CA HIS A 242 1.16 -9.12 2.28
C HIS A 242 2.66 -9.08 2.58
N PRO A 243 3.15 -9.37 3.81
CA PRO A 243 4.58 -9.35 4.08
C PRO A 243 5.37 -10.36 3.25
N ILE A 244 4.79 -11.52 2.94
CA ILE A 244 5.42 -12.54 2.07
C ILE A 244 5.54 -12.00 0.64
N TYR A 245 4.46 -11.42 0.11
CA TYR A 245 4.46 -10.86 -1.25
C TYR A 245 5.45 -9.70 -1.38
N LEU A 246 5.42 -8.75 -0.44
CA LEU A 246 6.31 -7.59 -0.46
C LEU A 246 7.78 -7.97 -0.29
N ALA A 247 8.09 -8.96 0.55
CA ALA A 247 9.44 -9.51 0.68
C ALA A 247 9.90 -10.19 -0.63
N GLU A 248 8.99 -10.90 -1.34
CA GLU A 248 9.30 -11.48 -2.65
C GLU A 248 9.62 -10.40 -3.69
N LEU A 249 8.90 -9.26 -3.69
CA LEU A 249 9.22 -8.13 -4.57
C LEU A 249 10.60 -7.56 -4.29
N LEU A 250 11.00 -7.42 -3.00
CA LEU A 250 12.36 -7.00 -2.63
C LEU A 250 13.42 -8.00 -3.10
N TYR A 251 13.15 -9.30 -2.97
CA TYR A 251 14.06 -10.33 -3.45
C TYR A 251 14.25 -10.25 -4.97
N ARG A 252 13.17 -10.07 -5.73
CA ARG A 252 13.20 -9.92 -7.19
C ARG A 252 13.92 -8.65 -7.62
N ALA A 253 13.69 -7.54 -6.93
CA ALA A 253 14.41 -6.30 -7.18
C ALA A 253 15.92 -6.47 -6.95
N ALA A 254 16.32 -7.12 -5.87
CA ALA A 254 17.72 -7.42 -5.60
C ALA A 254 18.35 -8.34 -6.66
N GLN A 255 17.60 -9.32 -7.19
CA GLN A 255 18.06 -10.17 -8.30
C GLN A 255 18.26 -9.38 -9.60
N ALA A 256 17.34 -8.48 -9.93
CA ALA A 256 17.44 -7.63 -11.12
C ALA A 256 18.64 -6.68 -11.00
N GLN A 257 18.82 -6.03 -9.86
CA GLN A 257 19.97 -5.16 -9.59
C GLN A 257 21.30 -5.93 -9.68
N ALA A 258 21.38 -7.14 -9.13
CA ALA A 258 22.60 -7.97 -9.21
C ALA A 258 22.94 -8.36 -10.67
N LYS A 259 21.92 -8.63 -11.50
CA LYS A 259 22.14 -8.91 -12.94
C LYS A 259 22.66 -7.68 -13.67
N ASN A 260 22.10 -6.50 -13.41
CA ASN A 260 22.55 -5.25 -14.03
C ASN A 260 23.97 -4.87 -13.59
N ALA A 261 24.28 -5.00 -12.30
CA ALA A 261 25.61 -4.75 -11.77
C ALA A 261 26.70 -5.68 -12.34
N ALA A 262 26.32 -6.91 -12.71
CA ALA A 262 27.25 -7.82 -13.39
C ALA A 262 27.61 -7.37 -14.83
N MET A 263 26.81 -6.45 -15.40
CA MET A 263 27.02 -5.86 -16.73
C MET A 263 27.72 -4.49 -16.66
N ASP A 264 27.72 -3.83 -15.50
CA ASP A 264 28.30 -2.50 -15.30
C ASP A 264 29.26 -2.50 -14.09
N VAL A 265 30.57 -2.34 -14.38
CA VAL A 265 31.66 -2.49 -13.40
C VAL A 265 31.69 -1.34 -12.37
N ASP A 266 31.00 -0.23 -12.63
CA ASP A 266 31.00 0.96 -11.76
C ASP A 266 29.82 1.04 -10.78
N SER A 267 28.92 0.03 -10.76
CA SER A 267 27.75 0.04 -9.89
C SER A 267 28.12 -0.30 -8.43
N GLN A 268 27.94 0.66 -7.52
CA GLN A 268 28.14 0.47 -6.09
C GLN A 268 27.03 -0.41 -5.48
N SER A 269 27.44 -1.25 -4.53
CA SER A 269 26.72 -2.03 -3.52
C SER A 269 25.20 -1.86 -3.46
N SER A 270 24.48 -2.62 -4.27
CA SER A 270 23.06 -2.89 -4.06
C SER A 270 22.86 -4.02 -3.02
N VAL A 271 21.72 -4.02 -2.34
CA VAL A 271 21.32 -5.11 -1.44
C VAL A 271 21.26 -6.42 -2.24
N THR A 272 21.97 -7.44 -1.79
CA THR A 272 22.03 -8.72 -2.49
C THR A 272 20.77 -9.57 -2.20
N PRO A 273 20.39 -10.51 -3.11
CA PRO A 273 19.30 -11.45 -2.85
C PRO A 273 19.48 -12.25 -1.55
N VAL A 274 20.72 -12.62 -1.23
CA VAL A 274 21.05 -13.35 0.01
C VAL A 274 20.77 -12.50 1.25
N GLN A 275 21.11 -11.22 1.22
CA GLN A 275 20.81 -10.31 2.32
C GLN A 275 19.29 -10.13 2.53
N VAL A 276 18.50 -10.07 1.45
CA VAL A 276 17.04 -10.02 1.55
C VAL A 276 16.49 -11.29 2.19
N LEU A 277 16.96 -12.48 1.76
CA LEU A 277 16.56 -13.76 2.35
C LEU A 277 16.91 -13.84 3.84
N GLN A 278 18.09 -13.37 4.23
CA GLN A 278 18.53 -13.32 5.63
C GLN A 278 17.68 -12.37 6.47
N LYS A 279 17.39 -11.17 5.93
CA LYS A 279 16.62 -10.13 6.64
C LYS A 279 15.18 -10.55 6.87
N TYR A 280 14.50 -11.05 5.83
CA TYR A 280 13.05 -11.28 5.85
C TYR A 280 12.64 -12.74 6.06
N GLY A 281 13.58 -13.69 6.05
CA GLY A 281 13.27 -15.12 6.10
C GLY A 281 12.42 -15.54 7.30
N ARG A 282 12.67 -14.95 8.49
CA ARG A 282 11.86 -15.21 9.69
C ARG A 282 10.46 -14.62 9.57
N LEU A 283 10.34 -13.40 9.08
CA LEU A 283 9.04 -12.75 8.86
C LEU A 283 8.16 -13.59 7.92
N VAL A 284 8.74 -14.10 6.84
CA VAL A 284 8.06 -14.98 5.88
C VAL A 284 7.62 -16.28 6.56
N ASP A 285 8.51 -16.95 7.30
CA ASP A 285 8.20 -18.21 7.98
C ASP A 285 7.07 -18.06 9.01
N GLU A 286 7.15 -17.04 9.86
CA GLU A 286 6.15 -16.80 10.92
C GLU A 286 4.78 -16.37 10.36
N THR A 287 4.78 -15.63 9.27
CA THR A 287 3.55 -15.28 8.55
C THR A 287 2.89 -16.51 7.93
N ALA A 288 3.69 -17.39 7.30
CA ALA A 288 3.21 -18.65 6.72
C ALA A 288 2.73 -19.64 7.80
N GLU A 289 3.36 -19.66 8.98
CA GLU A 289 2.93 -20.50 10.09
C GLU A 289 1.52 -20.14 10.55
N PHE A 290 1.22 -18.83 10.70
CA PHE A 290 -0.15 -18.40 10.98
C PHE A 290 -1.11 -18.86 9.89
N MET A 291 -0.76 -18.68 8.63
CA MET A 291 -1.62 -19.04 7.49
C MET A 291 -1.95 -20.53 7.47
N ALA A 292 -0.96 -21.38 7.75
CA ALA A 292 -1.16 -22.82 7.82
C ALA A 292 -2.04 -23.23 9.02
N SER A 293 -1.86 -22.57 10.18
CA SER A 293 -2.66 -22.85 11.38
C SER A 293 -4.10 -22.33 11.27
N PHE A 294 -4.33 -21.26 10.51
CA PHE A 294 -5.67 -20.70 10.25
C PHE A 294 -6.51 -21.58 9.33
N ALA A 295 -5.87 -22.24 8.35
CA ALA A 295 -6.55 -23.12 7.42
C ALA A 295 -7.15 -24.33 8.16
N THR A 296 -8.46 -24.48 8.12
CA THR A 296 -9.19 -25.52 8.84
C THR A 296 -9.37 -26.75 7.97
N TYR A 297 -9.04 -27.96 8.48
CA TYR A 297 -9.26 -29.20 7.73
C TYR A 297 -10.73 -29.64 7.79
N ASP A 298 -11.39 -29.66 6.64
CA ASP A 298 -12.72 -30.21 6.44
C ASP A 298 -12.61 -31.73 6.27
N THR A 299 -13.00 -32.47 7.29
CA THR A 299 -12.91 -33.95 7.31
C THR A 299 -13.90 -34.64 6.37
N ILE A 300 -15.00 -33.95 6.03
CA ILE A 300 -16.04 -34.49 5.13
C ILE A 300 -15.54 -34.47 3.68
N HIS A 301 -15.04 -33.32 3.23
CA HIS A 301 -14.55 -33.14 1.86
C HIS A 301 -13.05 -33.40 1.71
N LYS A 302 -12.33 -33.70 2.81
CA LYS A 302 -10.89 -34.00 2.87
C LYS A 302 -10.02 -32.90 2.27
N ARG A 303 -10.31 -31.66 2.61
CA ARG A 303 -9.63 -30.45 2.11
C ARG A 303 -9.43 -29.42 3.19
N TYR A 304 -8.49 -28.48 3.01
CA TYR A 304 -8.35 -27.30 3.85
C TYR A 304 -9.25 -26.19 3.33
N ILE A 305 -9.93 -25.51 4.25
CA ILE A 305 -10.85 -24.40 3.97
C ILE A 305 -10.44 -23.17 4.78
N LEU A 306 -10.75 -21.98 4.28
CA LEU A 306 -10.70 -20.72 5.02
C LEU A 306 -12.12 -20.40 5.49
N LYS A 307 -12.34 -20.30 6.79
CA LYS A 307 -13.66 -20.00 7.38
C LYS A 307 -13.55 -19.03 8.56
N GLY A 308 -14.66 -18.41 8.93
CA GLY A 308 -14.68 -17.45 10.02
C GLY A 308 -13.91 -16.18 9.69
N CYS A 309 -13.95 -15.77 8.42
CA CYS A 309 -13.26 -14.58 7.92
C CYS A 309 -14.21 -13.67 7.14
N ILE A 310 -13.89 -12.40 7.14
CA ILE A 310 -14.43 -11.43 6.20
C ILE A 310 -13.44 -11.33 5.05
N PRO A 311 -13.88 -11.50 3.79
CA PRO A 311 -12.99 -11.32 2.63
C PRO A 311 -12.70 -9.84 2.37
N ALA A 312 -11.86 -9.56 1.38
CA ALA A 312 -11.64 -8.20 0.89
C ALA A 312 -12.97 -7.51 0.48
N GLN A 313 -13.94 -8.27 -0.01
CA GLN A 313 -15.33 -7.80 -0.16
C GLN A 313 -16.03 -7.77 1.21
N GLU A 314 -15.94 -6.67 1.94
CA GLU A 314 -16.35 -6.56 3.34
C GLU A 314 -17.86 -6.68 3.61
N THR A 315 -18.68 -6.80 2.57
CA THR A 315 -20.14 -7.02 2.67
C THR A 315 -20.52 -8.43 3.10
N LEU A 316 -19.59 -9.40 3.05
CA LEU A 316 -19.84 -10.79 3.44
C LEU A 316 -19.53 -11.01 4.94
N PRO A 317 -20.45 -11.59 5.73
CA PRO A 317 -20.29 -11.72 7.17
C PRO A 317 -19.37 -12.89 7.56
N ALA A 318 -18.57 -12.70 8.62
CA ALA A 318 -17.56 -13.67 9.06
C ALA A 318 -18.14 -15.03 9.48
N ASP A 319 -19.29 -15.06 10.10
CA ASP A 319 -19.91 -16.26 10.68
C ASP A 319 -20.39 -17.27 9.64
N THR A 320 -20.68 -16.81 8.42
CA THR A 320 -21.21 -17.65 7.33
C THR A 320 -20.28 -17.73 6.14
N THR A 321 -19.24 -16.91 6.07
CA THR A 321 -18.32 -16.89 4.92
C THR A 321 -17.24 -17.96 5.05
N PHE A 322 -17.09 -18.76 4.01
CA PHE A 322 -15.96 -19.66 3.85
C PHE A 322 -15.52 -19.73 2.38
N ASN A 323 -14.22 -19.96 2.18
CA ASN A 323 -13.55 -20.11 0.91
C ASN A 323 -13.82 -18.95 -0.09
N PRO A 324 -13.54 -17.70 0.27
CA PRO A 324 -13.55 -16.63 -0.71
C PRO A 324 -12.36 -16.80 -1.68
N PRO A 325 -12.57 -16.56 -3.00
CA PRO A 325 -11.60 -16.95 -4.04
C PRO A 325 -10.27 -16.18 -3.98
N PHE A 326 -10.30 -14.89 -3.67
CA PHE A 326 -9.08 -14.09 -3.57
C PHE A 326 -8.21 -14.57 -2.41
N GLU A 327 -8.78 -14.79 -1.25
CA GLU A 327 -8.09 -15.27 -0.06
C GLU A 327 -7.55 -16.68 -0.25
N LEU A 328 -8.31 -17.60 -0.87
CA LEU A 328 -7.81 -18.93 -1.20
C LEU A 328 -6.58 -18.87 -2.13
N SER A 329 -6.67 -18.11 -3.21
CA SER A 329 -5.56 -17.93 -4.14
C SER A 329 -4.35 -17.28 -3.46
N TYR A 330 -4.58 -16.32 -2.54
CA TYR A 330 -3.50 -15.68 -1.81
C TYR A 330 -2.84 -16.61 -0.80
N TRP A 331 -3.62 -17.48 -0.13
CA TRP A 331 -3.06 -18.55 0.73
C TRP A 331 -2.18 -19.49 -0.06
N HIS A 332 -2.63 -19.93 -1.23
CA HIS A 332 -1.84 -20.81 -2.11
C HIS A 332 -0.53 -20.11 -2.53
N TYR A 333 -0.64 -18.93 -3.11
CA TYR A 333 0.52 -18.17 -3.58
C TYR A 333 1.55 -17.91 -2.47
N ALA A 334 1.11 -17.45 -1.32
CA ALA A 334 2.02 -17.07 -0.25
C ALA A 334 2.65 -18.26 0.46
N LEU A 335 1.91 -19.35 0.69
CA LEU A 335 2.49 -20.57 1.25
C LEU A 335 3.51 -21.20 0.29
N GLU A 336 3.24 -21.24 -1.02
CA GLU A 336 4.21 -21.73 -1.99
C GLU A 336 5.43 -20.81 -2.07
N THR A 337 5.24 -19.50 -2.06
CA THR A 337 6.35 -18.52 -1.98
C THR A 337 7.19 -18.72 -0.74
N ALA A 338 6.58 -18.92 0.42
CA ALA A 338 7.29 -19.23 1.67
C ALA A 338 8.09 -20.54 1.57
N GLN A 339 7.56 -21.57 0.93
CA GLN A 339 8.30 -22.81 0.66
C GLN A 339 9.51 -22.57 -0.25
N GLN A 340 9.35 -21.77 -1.31
CA GLN A 340 10.48 -21.38 -2.18
C GLN A 340 11.54 -20.59 -1.41
N TRP A 341 11.14 -19.72 -0.47
CA TRP A 341 12.04 -18.98 0.39
C TRP A 341 12.85 -19.91 1.30
N ARG A 342 12.23 -20.98 1.83
CA ARG A 342 12.95 -22.02 2.60
C ARG A 342 14.01 -22.70 1.74
N LEU A 343 13.66 -23.13 0.53
CA LEU A 343 14.60 -23.76 -0.41
C LEU A 343 15.76 -22.83 -0.79
N ARG A 344 15.47 -21.55 -1.08
CA ARG A 344 16.50 -20.53 -1.39
C ARG A 344 17.48 -20.30 -0.23
N ARG A 345 17.05 -20.55 1.02
CA ARG A 345 17.88 -20.49 2.24
C ARG A 345 18.56 -21.83 2.56
N GLY A 346 18.45 -22.85 1.72
CA GLY A 346 19.02 -24.16 1.96
C GLY A 346 18.24 -25.02 2.98
N LEU A 347 17.00 -24.65 3.31
CA LEU A 347 16.13 -25.40 4.22
C LEU A 347 15.22 -26.34 3.45
N THR A 348 14.76 -27.41 4.10
CA THR A 348 13.72 -28.29 3.53
C THR A 348 12.36 -27.59 3.55
N ARG A 349 11.46 -28.01 2.66
CA ARG A 349 10.05 -27.59 2.69
C ARG A 349 9.41 -27.95 4.04
N ASN A 350 8.47 -27.14 4.50
CA ASN A 350 7.70 -27.41 5.70
C ASN A 350 6.56 -28.39 5.36
N ALA A 351 6.53 -29.54 6.00
CA ALA A 351 5.57 -30.60 5.71
C ALA A 351 4.11 -30.21 5.98
N MET A 352 3.87 -29.34 6.98
CA MET A 352 2.50 -28.88 7.28
C MET A 352 2.00 -27.90 6.20
N TRP A 353 2.85 -27.00 5.73
CA TRP A 353 2.48 -26.08 4.64
C TRP A 353 2.24 -26.84 3.34
N ASP A 354 3.05 -27.88 3.04
CA ASP A 354 2.81 -28.75 1.90
C ASP A 354 1.49 -29.51 2.01
N LYS A 355 1.13 -29.95 3.20
CA LYS A 355 -0.16 -30.61 3.43
C LYS A 355 -1.33 -29.68 3.17
N VAL A 356 -1.23 -28.41 3.60
CA VAL A 356 -2.26 -27.38 3.31
C VAL A 356 -2.33 -27.13 1.81
N LEU A 357 -1.20 -26.86 1.15
CA LEU A 357 -1.12 -26.61 -0.30
C LEU A 357 -1.73 -27.75 -1.12
N ALA A 358 -1.38 -28.99 -0.81
CA ALA A 358 -1.84 -30.16 -1.55
C ALA A 358 -3.35 -30.43 -1.45
N SER A 359 -4.02 -29.86 -0.45
CA SER A 359 -5.43 -30.13 -0.18
C SER A 359 -6.23 -28.84 0.05
N LEU A 360 -5.72 -27.67 -0.36
CA LEU A 360 -6.46 -26.43 -0.28
C LEU A 360 -7.70 -26.51 -1.18
N SER A 361 -8.80 -25.93 -0.73
CA SER A 361 -10.06 -25.93 -1.47
C SER A 361 -9.90 -25.30 -2.87
N PRO A 362 -10.46 -25.90 -3.93
CA PRO A 362 -10.57 -25.23 -5.22
C PRO A 362 -11.50 -24.03 -5.11
N LEU A 363 -11.41 -23.11 -6.07
CA LEU A 363 -12.32 -21.98 -6.17
C LEU A 363 -13.71 -22.43 -6.62
N ALA A 364 -14.74 -22.01 -5.90
CA ALA A 364 -16.12 -22.36 -6.23
C ALA A 364 -16.67 -21.47 -7.36
N TYR A 365 -17.42 -22.07 -8.26
CA TYR A 365 -18.16 -21.38 -9.33
C TYR A 365 -19.58 -21.97 -9.50
N ASN A 366 -20.47 -21.18 -10.08
CA ASN A 366 -21.87 -21.58 -10.29
C ASN A 366 -22.06 -22.38 -11.60
N ALA A 367 -23.32 -22.77 -11.89
CA ALA A 367 -23.66 -23.51 -13.10
C ALA A 367 -23.37 -22.74 -14.41
N ASP A 368 -23.34 -21.41 -14.37
CA ASP A 368 -22.99 -20.55 -15.51
C ASP A 368 -21.48 -20.40 -15.68
N SER A 369 -20.68 -21.12 -14.89
CA SER A 369 -19.22 -21.03 -14.85
C SER A 369 -18.73 -19.61 -14.49
N LEU A 370 -19.28 -19.03 -13.44
CA LEU A 370 -18.88 -17.77 -12.85
C LEU A 370 -18.36 -18.03 -11.43
N TYR A 371 -17.19 -17.51 -11.06
CA TYR A 371 -16.67 -17.64 -9.70
C TYR A 371 -17.60 -16.98 -8.69
N LEU A 372 -17.83 -17.64 -7.56
CA LEU A 372 -18.65 -17.11 -6.47
C LEU A 372 -17.82 -16.12 -5.62
N ALA A 373 -18.49 -15.16 -5.00
CA ALA A 373 -17.86 -14.24 -4.04
C ALA A 373 -17.25 -14.98 -2.81
N ALA A 374 -17.87 -16.10 -2.44
CA ALA A 374 -17.36 -17.12 -1.54
C ALA A 374 -18.07 -18.44 -1.85
N GLU A 375 -17.49 -19.59 -1.52
CA GLU A 375 -18.18 -20.89 -1.72
C GLU A 375 -19.51 -20.95 -0.98
N SER A 376 -19.62 -20.27 0.17
CA SER A 376 -20.86 -20.15 0.93
C SER A 376 -21.90 -19.20 0.30
N ALA A 377 -21.51 -18.34 -0.64
CA ALA A 377 -22.36 -17.34 -1.27
C ALA A 377 -22.91 -17.87 -2.61
N THR A 378 -23.69 -18.93 -2.57
CA THR A 378 -24.26 -19.57 -3.79
C THR A 378 -25.21 -18.66 -4.56
N ASP A 379 -25.72 -17.62 -3.92
CA ASP A 379 -26.59 -16.57 -4.47
C ASP A 379 -25.82 -15.32 -4.96
N THR A 380 -24.51 -15.41 -5.16
CA THR A 380 -23.62 -14.28 -5.52
C THR A 380 -24.23 -13.36 -6.57
N TYR A 381 -24.77 -13.88 -7.63
CA TYR A 381 -25.22 -13.11 -8.81
C TYR A 381 -26.66 -12.63 -8.73
N THR A 382 -27.37 -12.95 -7.64
CA THR A 382 -28.74 -12.51 -7.36
C THR A 382 -28.86 -11.70 -6.08
N ASN A 383 -27.81 -11.66 -5.28
CA ASN A 383 -27.75 -10.95 -4.00
C ASN A 383 -26.90 -9.69 -4.13
N THR A 384 -27.50 -8.52 -3.96
CA THR A 384 -26.81 -7.23 -4.08
C THR A 384 -25.66 -7.04 -3.09
N ARG A 385 -25.67 -7.74 -1.95
CA ARG A 385 -24.52 -7.75 -1.02
C ARG A 385 -23.27 -8.37 -1.64
N CYS A 386 -23.47 -9.39 -2.49
CA CYS A 386 -22.36 -10.10 -3.14
C CYS A 386 -21.86 -9.39 -4.41
N THR A 387 -22.56 -8.36 -4.89
CA THR A 387 -22.24 -7.61 -6.11
C THR A 387 -22.00 -6.12 -5.84
N SER A 388 -21.67 -5.79 -4.61
CA SER A 388 -21.34 -4.45 -4.12
C SER A 388 -20.01 -4.48 -3.39
N ASP A 389 -19.44 -3.29 -3.12
CA ASP A 389 -18.12 -3.10 -2.54
C ASP A 389 -17.01 -3.56 -3.51
N HIS A 390 -15.92 -4.14 -3.03
CA HIS A 390 -14.82 -4.60 -3.88
C HIS A 390 -15.20 -5.84 -4.71
N PRO A 391 -14.98 -5.85 -6.04
CA PRO A 391 -15.08 -7.06 -6.84
C PRO A 391 -13.86 -7.98 -6.59
N ALA A 392 -13.61 -8.32 -5.32
CA ALA A 392 -12.40 -8.94 -4.83
C ALA A 392 -12.08 -10.29 -5.47
N LEU A 393 -13.11 -11.00 -5.95
CA LEU A 393 -12.94 -12.26 -6.69
C LEU A 393 -12.03 -12.11 -7.92
N LEU A 394 -11.97 -10.92 -8.54
CA LEU A 394 -11.05 -10.65 -9.65
C LEU A 394 -9.58 -10.63 -9.20
N GLY A 395 -9.31 -10.21 -7.96
CA GLY A 395 -7.95 -10.18 -7.40
C GLY A 395 -7.24 -11.53 -7.38
N ALA A 396 -8.01 -12.62 -7.44
CA ALA A 396 -7.46 -13.99 -7.49
C ALA A 396 -6.55 -14.25 -8.70
N LEU A 397 -6.71 -13.51 -9.80
CA LEU A 397 -5.85 -13.59 -10.98
C LEU A 397 -5.18 -12.24 -11.32
N GLY A 398 -5.67 -11.11 -10.89
CA GLY A 398 -5.09 -9.80 -11.21
C GLY A 398 -3.89 -9.47 -10.33
N VAL A 399 -4.16 -9.29 -9.06
CA VAL A 399 -3.15 -9.02 -8.02
C VAL A 399 -2.19 -10.20 -7.88
N LEU A 400 -2.73 -11.41 -7.92
CA LEU A 400 -1.99 -12.67 -7.81
C LEU A 400 -1.66 -13.23 -9.18
N PRO A 401 -0.55 -13.99 -9.31
CA PRO A 401 -0.30 -14.80 -10.49
C PRO A 401 -1.32 -15.95 -10.58
N ASP A 402 -1.34 -16.62 -11.74
CA ASP A 402 -2.01 -17.91 -11.85
C ASP A 402 -1.36 -18.90 -10.88
N CYS A 403 -2.10 -19.30 -9.85
CA CYS A 403 -1.66 -20.22 -8.81
C CYS A 403 -2.19 -21.65 -9.04
N GLN A 404 -2.57 -22.00 -10.27
CA GLN A 404 -3.16 -23.30 -10.66
C GLN A 404 -4.53 -23.59 -10.03
N LEU A 405 -5.12 -22.66 -9.31
CA LEU A 405 -6.49 -22.71 -8.81
C LEU A 405 -7.49 -22.02 -9.74
N ILE A 406 -6.98 -21.31 -10.74
CA ILE A 406 -7.77 -20.48 -11.65
C ILE A 406 -8.03 -21.23 -12.97
N ASP A 407 -9.27 -21.19 -13.42
CA ASP A 407 -9.64 -21.46 -14.81
C ASP A 407 -9.86 -20.13 -15.52
N ASP A 408 -8.98 -19.81 -16.48
CA ASP A 408 -9.01 -18.55 -17.24
C ASP A 408 -10.35 -18.33 -17.95
N LYS A 409 -11.02 -19.40 -18.40
CA LYS A 409 -12.33 -19.28 -19.07
C LYS A 409 -13.43 -18.92 -18.08
N VAL A 410 -13.37 -19.46 -16.86
CA VAL A 410 -14.28 -19.10 -15.78
C VAL A 410 -14.01 -17.66 -15.34
N MET A 411 -12.74 -17.28 -15.16
CA MET A 411 -12.38 -15.93 -14.77
C MET A 411 -12.74 -14.90 -15.86
N SER A 412 -12.56 -15.24 -17.14
CA SER A 412 -12.94 -14.35 -18.25
C SER A 412 -14.45 -14.09 -18.28
N ARG A 413 -15.29 -15.12 -18.11
CA ARG A 413 -16.74 -14.95 -17.98
C ARG A 413 -17.13 -14.17 -16.74
N THR A 414 -16.44 -14.43 -15.64
CA THR A 414 -16.63 -13.69 -14.38
C THR A 414 -16.31 -12.20 -14.55
N LEU A 415 -15.20 -11.88 -15.22
CA LEU A 415 -14.85 -10.50 -15.55
C LEU A 415 -15.91 -9.83 -16.43
N ASP A 416 -16.44 -10.52 -17.45
CA ASP A 416 -17.50 -10.01 -18.31
C ASP A 416 -18.77 -9.68 -17.52
N TRP A 417 -19.16 -10.59 -16.62
CA TRP A 417 -20.31 -10.37 -15.76
C TRP A 417 -20.11 -9.19 -14.80
N VAL A 418 -18.97 -9.15 -14.10
CA VAL A 418 -18.61 -8.06 -13.19
C VAL A 418 -18.59 -6.73 -13.92
N TRP A 419 -17.96 -6.68 -15.10
CA TRP A 419 -17.89 -5.47 -15.91
C TRP A 419 -19.27 -4.86 -16.21
N GLN A 420 -20.25 -5.69 -16.51
CA GLN A 420 -21.58 -5.26 -16.92
C GLN A 420 -22.56 -5.01 -15.77
N HIS A 421 -22.40 -5.70 -14.64
CA HIS A 421 -23.45 -5.80 -13.62
C HIS A 421 -23.00 -5.39 -12.21
N TRP A 422 -21.67 -5.22 -11.97
CA TRP A 422 -21.20 -4.83 -10.64
C TRP A 422 -21.69 -3.44 -10.26
N ASN A 423 -22.00 -3.23 -8.98
CA ASN A 423 -22.35 -1.91 -8.49
C ASN A 423 -21.10 -1.05 -8.29
N TRP A 424 -20.52 -0.57 -9.39
CA TRP A 424 -19.30 0.23 -9.41
C TRP A 424 -19.36 1.51 -8.57
N ALA A 425 -20.58 2.02 -8.26
CA ALA A 425 -20.73 3.18 -7.37
C ALA A 425 -20.31 2.88 -5.93
N THR A 426 -20.32 1.61 -5.52
CA THR A 426 -19.90 1.16 -4.20
C THR A 426 -18.43 0.74 -4.14
N SER A 427 -17.75 0.62 -5.28
CA SER A 427 -16.33 0.24 -5.35
C SER A 427 -15.40 1.34 -4.81
N TRP A 428 -14.10 1.05 -4.77
CA TRP A 428 -13.06 1.94 -4.27
C TRP A 428 -11.96 2.16 -5.31
N GLY A 429 -11.10 3.15 -5.10
CA GLY A 429 -10.12 3.57 -6.09
C GLY A 429 -9.16 2.47 -6.57
N TRP A 430 -8.83 1.48 -5.75
CA TRP A 430 -7.94 0.38 -6.14
C TRP A 430 -8.64 -0.76 -6.91
N ASP A 431 -9.97 -0.79 -6.94
CA ASP A 431 -10.72 -1.81 -7.69
C ASP A 431 -10.52 -1.69 -9.21
N PHE A 432 -10.37 -0.48 -9.71
CA PHE A 432 -10.18 -0.22 -11.13
C PHE A 432 -8.81 -0.74 -11.64
N PRO A 433 -7.68 -0.43 -10.99
CA PRO A 433 -6.41 -1.05 -11.35
C PRO A 433 -6.38 -2.56 -11.10
N MET A 434 -7.04 -3.08 -10.07
CA MET A 434 -7.18 -4.53 -9.88
C MET A 434 -7.89 -5.17 -11.07
N THR A 435 -9.01 -4.59 -11.52
CA THR A 435 -9.75 -5.04 -12.70
C THR A 435 -8.90 -4.97 -13.98
N ALA A 436 -8.09 -3.91 -14.12
CA ALA A 436 -7.15 -3.77 -15.24
C ALA A 436 -6.10 -4.90 -15.24
N MET A 437 -5.55 -5.23 -14.08
CA MET A 437 -4.56 -6.31 -13.93
C MET A 437 -5.17 -7.68 -14.30
N THR A 438 -6.41 -7.95 -13.86
CA THR A 438 -7.13 -9.18 -14.22
C THR A 438 -7.37 -9.23 -15.74
N ALA A 439 -7.84 -8.16 -16.34
CA ALA A 439 -8.07 -8.09 -17.79
C ALA A 439 -6.76 -8.29 -18.57
N ALA A 440 -5.65 -7.70 -18.12
CA ALA A 440 -4.34 -7.86 -18.74
C ALA A 440 -3.87 -9.33 -18.73
N ARG A 441 -3.95 -10.01 -17.57
CA ARG A 441 -3.60 -11.45 -17.47
C ARG A 441 -4.48 -12.35 -18.36
N LEU A 442 -5.73 -11.95 -18.60
CA LEU A 442 -6.65 -12.63 -19.51
C LEU A 442 -6.46 -12.24 -20.98
N ASN A 443 -5.37 -11.54 -21.34
CA ASN A 443 -5.08 -11.05 -22.69
C ASN A 443 -6.19 -10.15 -23.26
N ARG A 444 -6.76 -9.29 -22.41
CA ARG A 444 -7.81 -8.32 -22.77
C ARG A 444 -7.32 -6.87 -22.56
N PRO A 445 -6.33 -6.41 -23.33
CA PRO A 445 -5.66 -5.13 -23.09
C PRO A 445 -6.59 -3.92 -23.24
N GLU A 446 -7.57 -3.96 -24.14
CA GLU A 446 -8.57 -2.88 -24.26
C GLU A 446 -9.39 -2.74 -22.97
N THR A 447 -9.88 -3.85 -22.43
CA THR A 447 -10.61 -3.85 -21.15
C THR A 447 -9.71 -3.37 -20.00
N ALA A 448 -8.41 -3.71 -20.02
CA ALA A 448 -7.46 -3.25 -19.02
C ALA A 448 -7.29 -1.72 -19.05
N VAL A 449 -7.12 -1.14 -20.24
CA VAL A 449 -7.05 0.32 -20.42
C VAL A 449 -8.35 0.99 -20.02
N ASP A 450 -9.50 0.44 -20.44
CA ASP A 450 -10.81 0.99 -20.10
C ASP A 450 -11.07 0.96 -18.58
N ALA A 451 -10.60 -0.07 -17.87
CA ALA A 451 -10.70 -0.14 -16.42
C ALA A 451 -9.91 1.00 -15.74
N LEU A 452 -8.67 1.28 -16.20
CA LEU A 452 -7.87 2.37 -15.65
C LEU A 452 -8.53 3.75 -15.80
N VAL A 453 -9.34 3.95 -16.83
CA VAL A 453 -9.98 5.26 -17.12
C VAL A 453 -11.50 5.21 -16.99
N MET A 454 -12.07 4.13 -16.42
CA MET A 454 -13.51 3.98 -16.24
C MET A 454 -14.11 5.26 -15.62
N PRO A 455 -15.18 5.85 -16.20
CA PRO A 455 -15.74 7.14 -15.76
C PRO A 455 -16.61 7.00 -14.50
N MET A 456 -16.01 6.55 -13.40
CA MET A 456 -16.66 6.41 -12.10
C MET A 456 -16.10 7.43 -11.11
N GLN A 457 -16.93 7.92 -10.18
CA GLN A 457 -16.48 8.88 -9.16
C GLN A 457 -15.25 8.40 -8.39
N LYS A 458 -15.25 7.15 -7.97
CA LYS A 458 -14.15 6.54 -7.20
C LYS A 458 -12.85 6.36 -8.00
N ASN A 459 -12.92 6.46 -9.33
CA ASN A 459 -11.77 6.45 -10.25
C ASN A 459 -11.37 7.85 -10.72
N THR A 460 -11.82 8.89 -10.04
CA THR A 460 -11.44 10.27 -10.35
C THR A 460 -10.04 10.56 -9.80
N TYR A 461 -9.18 11.14 -10.64
CA TYR A 461 -7.89 11.69 -10.24
C TYR A 461 -7.92 13.21 -10.40
N LEU A 462 -7.82 13.93 -9.29
CA LEU A 462 -7.87 15.38 -9.25
C LEU A 462 -6.69 16.01 -10.02
N ASN A 463 -6.75 17.31 -10.26
CA ASN A 463 -5.66 18.02 -10.95
C ASN A 463 -4.32 17.94 -10.24
N ASN A 464 -4.33 17.81 -8.90
CA ASN A 464 -3.14 17.58 -8.07
C ASN A 464 -2.69 16.11 -8.03
N GLY A 465 -3.37 15.21 -8.73
CA GLY A 465 -3.03 13.80 -8.86
C GLY A 465 -3.67 12.85 -7.85
N HIS A 466 -4.27 13.35 -6.77
CA HIS A 466 -4.88 12.46 -5.77
C HIS A 466 -6.09 11.72 -6.35
N ASN A 467 -6.14 10.41 -6.11
CA ASN A 467 -7.36 9.64 -6.31
C ASN A 467 -8.43 10.09 -5.29
N TYR A 468 -9.63 10.40 -5.78
CA TYR A 468 -10.72 11.00 -5.02
C TYR A 468 -11.88 10.00 -4.86
N GLN A 469 -12.31 9.77 -3.66
CA GLN A 469 -13.43 8.88 -3.38
C GLN A 469 -14.76 9.63 -3.23
N ASP A 470 -14.80 10.59 -2.33
CA ASP A 470 -15.95 11.47 -2.06
C ASP A 470 -15.49 12.68 -1.22
N ASN A 471 -16.44 13.54 -0.81
CA ASN A 471 -16.14 14.75 -0.04
C ASN A 471 -15.52 14.47 1.34
N ARG A 472 -15.72 13.28 1.91
CA ARG A 472 -15.13 12.88 3.18
C ARG A 472 -13.74 12.27 3.00
N LEU A 473 -13.47 11.69 1.84
CA LEU A 473 -12.24 10.99 1.51
C LEU A 473 -11.68 11.52 0.19
N ARG A 474 -11.08 12.71 0.25
CA ARG A 474 -10.58 13.47 -0.91
C ARG A 474 -9.21 13.00 -1.39
N VAL A 475 -8.52 12.23 -0.57
CA VAL A 475 -7.19 11.65 -0.84
C VAL A 475 -7.29 10.17 -0.55
N TYR A 476 -6.96 9.33 -1.54
CA TYR A 476 -7.01 7.89 -1.39
C TYR A 476 -5.82 7.24 -2.11
N LEU A 477 -4.69 7.17 -1.41
CA LEU A 477 -3.42 6.72 -1.97
C LEU A 477 -3.39 5.24 -2.41
N PRO A 478 -4.20 4.31 -1.85
CA PRO A 478 -4.33 2.97 -2.41
C PRO A 478 -4.74 2.95 -3.89
N GLY A 479 -5.59 3.90 -4.33
CA GLY A 479 -5.92 4.07 -5.75
C GLY A 479 -4.72 4.53 -6.57
N ASN A 480 -3.93 5.48 -6.05
CA ASN A 480 -2.71 5.95 -6.71
C ASN A 480 -1.67 4.83 -6.85
N GLY A 481 -1.40 4.08 -5.78
CA GLY A 481 -0.42 2.99 -5.82
C GLY A 481 -0.91 1.78 -6.61
N GLY A 482 -2.22 1.50 -6.58
CA GLY A 482 -2.84 0.50 -7.44
C GLY A 482 -2.65 0.83 -8.92
N LEU A 483 -2.86 2.09 -9.31
CA LEU A 483 -2.60 2.55 -10.68
C LEU A 483 -1.14 2.31 -11.09
N LEU A 484 -0.17 2.69 -10.24
CA LEU A 484 1.25 2.49 -10.53
C LEU A 484 1.59 1.01 -10.68
N THR A 485 1.03 0.16 -9.82
CA THR A 485 1.25 -1.28 -9.88
C THR A 485 0.67 -1.89 -11.17
N ALA A 486 -0.56 -1.50 -11.53
CA ALA A 486 -1.21 -1.96 -12.75
C ALA A 486 -0.44 -1.49 -14.00
N VAL A 487 -0.04 -0.22 -14.07
CA VAL A 487 0.74 0.31 -15.21
C VAL A 487 2.09 -0.40 -15.32
N ALA A 488 2.82 -0.60 -14.21
CA ALA A 488 4.07 -1.35 -14.23
C ALA A 488 3.88 -2.78 -14.76
N MET A 489 2.87 -3.49 -14.28
CA MET A 489 2.52 -4.83 -14.75
C MET A 489 2.12 -4.82 -16.24
N MET A 490 1.29 -3.89 -16.67
CA MET A 490 0.85 -3.79 -18.07
C MET A 490 2.00 -3.48 -19.03
N CYS A 491 3.05 -2.79 -18.56
CA CYS A 491 4.27 -2.48 -19.31
C CYS A 491 5.29 -3.63 -19.25
N ALA A 492 5.75 -3.97 -18.04
CA ALA A 492 6.85 -4.92 -17.83
C ALA A 492 6.39 -6.39 -17.84
N GLY A 493 5.08 -6.63 -17.79
CA GLY A 493 4.49 -7.95 -17.77
C GLY A 493 4.52 -8.62 -16.39
N TRP A 494 4.44 -9.93 -16.42
CA TRP A 494 4.44 -10.82 -15.26
C TRP A 494 5.16 -12.12 -15.59
N ASP A 495 5.39 -12.97 -14.61
CA ASP A 495 6.01 -14.27 -14.82
C ASP A 495 5.24 -15.07 -15.88
N GLY A 496 5.94 -15.47 -16.93
CA GLY A 496 5.37 -16.20 -18.07
C GLY A 496 4.82 -15.33 -19.20
N SER A 497 4.68 -14.02 -19.03
CA SER A 497 4.34 -13.12 -20.16
C SER A 497 5.50 -13.05 -21.15
N LYS A 498 5.20 -13.05 -22.45
CA LYS A 498 6.22 -13.11 -23.53
C LYS A 498 6.17 -11.90 -24.45
N GLU A 499 5.03 -11.23 -24.50
CA GLU A 499 4.82 -10.07 -25.37
C GLU A 499 5.37 -8.80 -24.71
N PRO A 500 5.90 -7.86 -25.46
CA PRO A 500 6.21 -6.52 -24.94
C PRO A 500 4.90 -5.79 -24.61
N ASN A 501 4.90 -5.05 -23.49
CA ASN A 501 3.75 -4.28 -23.03
C ASN A 501 2.43 -5.10 -23.00
N PRO A 502 2.40 -6.28 -22.36
CA PRO A 502 1.33 -7.27 -22.58
C PRO A 502 -0.05 -6.80 -22.10
N GLY A 503 -0.11 -5.76 -21.27
CA GLY A 503 -1.36 -5.19 -20.77
C GLY A 503 -1.90 -4.05 -21.61
N PHE A 504 -1.19 -3.59 -22.66
CA PHE A 504 -1.64 -2.52 -23.56
C PHE A 504 -2.02 -3.04 -24.94
N PRO A 505 -2.93 -2.34 -25.66
CA PRO A 505 -3.25 -2.68 -27.05
C PRO A 505 -2.00 -2.69 -27.94
N ARG A 506 -1.97 -3.56 -28.93
CA ARG A 506 -0.78 -3.79 -29.78
C ARG A 506 -0.37 -2.58 -30.62
N ASP A 507 -1.28 -1.67 -30.88
CA ASP A 507 -1.04 -0.41 -31.61
C ASP A 507 -0.54 0.72 -30.71
N TRP A 508 -0.42 0.50 -29.40
CA TRP A 508 0.17 1.45 -28.47
C TRP A 508 1.69 1.32 -28.46
N ASP A 509 2.41 2.32 -29.00
CA ASP A 509 3.87 2.43 -28.89
C ASP A 509 4.24 2.93 -27.48
N VAL A 510 4.14 2.02 -26.49
CA VAL A 510 4.51 2.29 -25.09
C VAL A 510 5.99 1.98 -24.91
N ARG A 511 6.75 2.95 -24.44
CA ARG A 511 8.18 2.80 -24.15
C ARG A 511 8.40 2.80 -22.65
N LEU A 512 9.26 1.92 -22.18
CA LEU A 512 9.55 1.77 -20.75
C LEU A 512 11.04 1.52 -20.51
N GLU A 513 11.50 1.94 -19.33
CA GLU A 513 12.83 1.65 -18.82
C GLU A 513 12.76 1.46 -17.31
N GLY A 514 13.56 0.54 -16.77
CA GLY A 514 13.73 0.38 -15.31
C GLY A 514 12.56 -0.20 -14.53
N LEU A 515 11.51 -0.71 -15.20
CA LEU A 515 10.40 -1.38 -14.54
C LEU A 515 10.68 -2.87 -14.31
N LEU A 516 10.12 -3.42 -13.23
CA LEU A 516 10.16 -4.85 -12.93
C LEU A 516 8.80 -5.51 -13.18
N PRO A 517 8.80 -6.77 -13.69
CA PRO A 517 7.57 -7.54 -13.84
C PRO A 517 7.04 -8.00 -12.47
N LEU A 518 5.73 -8.17 -12.38
CA LEU A 518 5.08 -8.84 -11.26
C LEU A 518 5.34 -10.36 -11.26
N PRO A 519 5.17 -11.05 -10.13
CA PRO A 519 5.05 -12.50 -10.10
C PRO A 519 3.99 -13.04 -11.06
#